data_36ec570026c5e20e1e743ed82ac4f80b
#
_entry.id   36ec570026c5e20e1e743ed82ac4f80b
#
_cell.length_a   1.000
_cell.length_b   1.000
_cell.length_c   1.000
_cell.angle_alpha   90.00
_cell.angle_beta   90.00
_cell.angle_gamma   90.00
#
_symmetry.space_group_name_H-M   'P 1'
#
loop_
_entity.id
_entity.type
_entity.pdbx_description
1 polymer ?
#
loop_
_entity_poly.entity_id
_entity_poly.type
_entity_poly.pdbx_seq_one_letter_code
_entity_poly.pdbx_strand_id
1 'polypeptide(L)'
;MPKFLTGNSLKLLAALFMTIDHIGVILFPRVLVLRIIGRLALPIFAYMIAEGCKYTRNKKKYFGMIFLLATLCQTVYFFVDGTLYLSILYTFSLSILTVYAMQNLKNRGTTGACLLFLLTVSAVWVLNLLFTIDYGFWGCMLPVFAAVFHGTKKDRLPVSVGMLGIGLVLLSLDLGDSIQILSLAALPLLLCYNGRRGKWNLKYFFYIFYPIHLAVIQCIAWLM
;
A
#
# COMPACT_ATOMS: atom_id res chain seq x y z
N MET A 1 8.37 22.90 -0.20
CA MET A 1 6.89 22.84 -0.12
C MET A 1 6.46 22.93 1.33
N PRO A 2 5.35 23.58 1.67
CA PRO A 2 4.85 23.65 3.03
C PRO A 2 4.42 22.26 3.52
N LYS A 3 4.89 21.85 4.72
CA LYS A 3 4.61 20.53 5.32
C LYS A 3 3.41 20.64 6.26
N PHE A 4 2.21 20.57 5.74
CA PHE A 4 0.96 20.73 6.50
C PHE A 4 0.14 19.43 6.65
N LEU A 5 0.37 18.42 5.80
CA LEU A 5 -0.37 17.16 5.88
C LEU A 5 0.16 16.25 6.99
N THR A 6 -0.74 15.73 7.81
CA THR A 6 -0.44 14.71 8.80
C THR A 6 -0.61 13.31 8.21
N GLY A 7 -0.06 12.28 8.88
CA GLY A 7 -0.28 10.90 8.47
C GLY A 7 -1.76 10.49 8.47
N ASN A 8 -2.57 11.05 9.39
CA ASN A 8 -4.02 10.83 9.38
C ASN A 8 -4.69 11.49 8.17
N SER A 9 -4.32 12.73 7.84
CA SER A 9 -4.85 13.44 6.67
C SER A 9 -4.53 12.69 5.37
N LEU A 10 -3.28 12.22 5.22
CA LEU A 10 -2.88 11.42 4.05
C LEU A 10 -3.67 10.12 3.95
N LYS A 11 -3.87 9.39 5.06
CA LYS A 11 -4.66 8.15 5.07
C LYS A 11 -6.13 8.39 4.74
N LEU A 12 -6.72 9.49 5.21
CA LEU A 12 -8.10 9.85 4.87
C LEU A 12 -8.24 10.21 3.40
N LEU A 13 -7.29 10.97 2.83
CA LEU A 13 -7.24 11.25 1.40
C LEU A 13 -7.09 9.96 0.57
N ALA A 14 -6.20 9.05 1.00
CA ALA A 14 -6.04 7.77 0.33
C ALA A 14 -7.30 6.90 0.41
N ALA A 15 -8.01 6.89 1.54
CA ALA A 15 -9.29 6.20 1.70
C ALA A 15 -10.37 6.79 0.77
N LEU A 16 -10.42 8.12 0.64
CA LEU A 16 -11.32 8.81 -0.30
C LEU A 16 -11.00 8.41 -1.75
N PHE A 17 -9.74 8.49 -2.17
CA PHE A 17 -9.32 8.10 -3.52
C PHE A 17 -9.61 6.63 -3.80
N MET A 18 -9.38 5.73 -2.82
CA MET A 18 -9.70 4.31 -2.93
C MET A 18 -11.20 4.08 -3.11
N THR A 19 -12.05 4.83 -2.39
CA THR A 19 -13.51 4.75 -2.56
C THR A 19 -13.93 5.21 -3.95
N ILE A 20 -13.36 6.31 -4.46
CA ILE A 20 -13.61 6.80 -5.82
C ILE A 20 -13.19 5.75 -6.86
N ASP A 21 -12.04 5.08 -6.65
CA ASP A 21 -11.57 4.01 -7.53
C ASP A 21 -12.57 2.86 -7.61
N HIS A 22 -13.05 2.36 -6.46
CA HIS A 22 -14.00 1.25 -6.40
C HIS A 22 -15.38 1.64 -6.95
N ILE A 23 -15.85 2.87 -6.71
CA ILE A 23 -17.05 3.40 -7.38
C ILE A 23 -16.87 3.38 -8.89
N GLY A 24 -15.69 3.83 -9.38
CA GLY A 24 -15.37 3.80 -10.80
C GLY A 24 -15.35 2.40 -11.40
N VAL A 25 -14.77 1.42 -10.67
CA VAL A 25 -14.70 0.03 -11.16
C VAL A 25 -16.06 -0.65 -11.16
N ILE A 26 -16.82 -0.51 -10.07
CA ILE A 26 -17.99 -1.33 -9.79
C ILE A 26 -19.27 -0.69 -10.35
N LEU A 27 -19.47 0.63 -10.14
CA LEU A 27 -20.71 1.30 -10.52
C LEU A 27 -20.61 2.03 -11.87
N PHE A 28 -19.45 2.61 -12.18
CA PHE A 28 -19.28 3.45 -13.37
C PHE A 28 -18.03 3.08 -14.19
N PRO A 29 -17.92 1.84 -14.74
CA PRO A 29 -16.71 1.35 -15.40
C PRO A 29 -16.32 2.16 -16.66
N ARG A 30 -17.26 2.91 -17.24
CA ARG A 30 -17.03 3.77 -18.40
C ARG A 30 -16.48 5.15 -18.06
N VAL A 31 -16.46 5.55 -16.77
CA VAL A 31 -16.01 6.86 -16.30
C VAL A 31 -14.55 6.80 -15.89
N LEU A 32 -13.64 6.94 -16.86
CA LEU A 32 -12.20 6.82 -16.69
C LEU A 32 -11.62 7.78 -15.62
N VAL A 33 -12.22 8.97 -15.48
CA VAL A 33 -11.75 9.99 -14.51
C VAL A 33 -11.77 9.46 -13.07
N LEU A 34 -12.76 8.63 -12.70
CA LEU A 34 -12.83 8.02 -11.36
C LEU A 34 -11.63 7.08 -11.13
N ARG A 35 -11.24 6.34 -12.16
CA ARG A 35 -10.07 5.45 -12.12
C ARG A 35 -8.77 6.26 -11.97
N ILE A 36 -8.63 7.34 -12.72
CA ILE A 36 -7.45 8.22 -12.65
C ILE A 36 -7.27 8.79 -11.24
N ILE A 37 -8.35 9.34 -10.66
CA ILE A 37 -8.32 9.87 -9.29
C ILE A 37 -8.01 8.75 -8.30
N GLY A 38 -8.60 7.59 -8.47
CA GLY A 38 -8.41 6.40 -7.63
C GLY A 38 -6.95 5.95 -7.54
N ARG A 39 -6.19 6.04 -8.65
CA ARG A 39 -4.77 5.64 -8.69
C ARG A 39 -3.88 6.39 -7.70
N LEU A 40 -4.31 7.55 -7.20
CA LEU A 40 -3.58 8.31 -6.18
C LEU A 40 -3.58 7.61 -4.80
N ALA A 41 -4.50 6.68 -4.55
CA ALA A 41 -4.59 5.97 -3.28
C ALA A 41 -3.37 5.08 -2.99
N LEU A 42 -2.94 4.28 -3.98
CA LEU A 42 -1.88 3.29 -3.84
C LEU A 42 -0.56 3.87 -3.32
N PRO A 43 0.04 4.91 -3.93
CA PRO A 43 1.31 5.46 -3.45
C PRO A 43 1.21 6.05 -2.05
N ILE A 44 0.07 6.64 -1.69
CA ILE A 44 -0.12 7.19 -0.35
C ILE A 44 -0.19 6.05 0.67
N PHE A 45 -0.96 4.99 0.43
CA PHE A 45 -0.99 3.83 1.32
C PHE A 45 0.36 3.13 1.40
N ALA A 46 1.05 2.91 0.28
CA ALA A 46 2.38 2.30 0.25
C ALA A 46 3.39 3.09 1.11
N TYR A 47 3.39 4.41 1.00
CA TYR A 47 4.21 5.28 1.86
C TYR A 47 3.82 5.16 3.33
N MET A 48 2.52 5.15 3.64
CA MET A 48 2.02 5.03 5.02
C MET A 48 2.29 3.66 5.64
N ILE A 49 2.36 2.58 4.85
CA ILE A 49 2.82 1.26 5.31
C ILE A 49 4.31 1.32 5.69
N ALA A 50 5.16 1.93 4.87
CA ALA A 50 6.58 2.14 5.18
C ALA A 50 6.77 2.94 6.48
N GLU A 51 6.00 4.03 6.65
CA GLU A 51 5.96 4.82 7.89
C GLU A 51 5.48 3.97 9.08
N GLY A 52 4.43 3.16 8.90
CA GLY A 52 3.94 2.23 9.91
C GLY A 52 5.02 1.24 10.37
N CYS A 53 5.78 0.66 9.44
CA CYS A 53 6.90 -0.24 9.74
C CYS A 53 8.03 0.45 10.53
N LYS A 54 8.24 1.75 10.30
CA LYS A 54 9.25 2.55 11.01
C LYS A 54 8.87 2.84 12.46
N TYR A 55 7.62 3.22 12.71
CA TYR A 55 7.20 3.72 14.01
C TYR A 55 6.55 2.67 14.92
N THR A 56 6.20 1.48 14.39
CA THR A 56 5.57 0.46 15.22
C THR A 56 6.55 -0.17 16.21
N ARG A 57 6.14 -0.24 17.49
CA ARG A 57 6.90 -0.92 18.53
C ARG A 57 6.76 -2.44 18.45
N ASN A 58 5.57 -2.93 18.11
CA ASN A 58 5.28 -4.36 18.01
C ASN A 58 5.09 -4.76 16.55
N LYS A 59 6.19 -5.18 15.92
CA LYS A 59 6.25 -5.58 14.50
C LYS A 59 5.34 -6.77 14.20
N LYS A 60 5.31 -7.78 15.07
CA LYS A 60 4.45 -8.97 14.91
C LYS A 60 2.98 -8.60 14.94
N LYS A 61 2.56 -7.76 15.90
CA LYS A 61 1.18 -7.29 16.00
C LYS A 61 0.77 -6.46 14.79
N TYR A 62 1.65 -5.61 14.27
CA TYR A 62 1.35 -4.78 13.10
C TYR A 62 1.13 -5.63 11.86
N PHE A 63 2.05 -6.57 11.58
CA PHE A 63 1.90 -7.53 10.49
C PHE A 63 0.64 -8.38 10.67
N GLY A 64 0.47 -9.00 11.85
CA GLY A 64 -0.65 -9.90 12.13
C GLY A 64 -2.02 -9.25 11.97
N MET A 65 -2.16 -7.96 12.33
CA MET A 65 -3.43 -7.23 12.15
C MET A 65 -3.78 -7.00 10.68
N ILE A 66 -2.79 -6.66 9.84
CA ILE A 66 -3.03 -6.43 8.41
C ILE A 66 -3.25 -7.77 7.70
N PHE A 67 -2.47 -8.79 8.03
CA PHE A 67 -2.62 -10.14 7.48
C PHE A 67 -3.95 -10.78 7.86
N LEU A 68 -4.37 -10.66 9.13
CA LEU A 68 -5.68 -11.14 9.57
C LEU A 68 -6.82 -10.46 8.80
N LEU A 69 -6.74 -9.14 8.65
CA LEU A 69 -7.73 -8.39 7.87
C LEU A 69 -7.74 -8.83 6.40
N ALA A 70 -6.56 -9.04 5.81
CA ALA A 70 -6.43 -9.59 4.45
C ALA A 70 -7.14 -10.93 4.32
N THR A 71 -6.90 -11.85 5.27
CA THR A 71 -7.52 -13.19 5.28
C THR A 71 -9.04 -13.11 5.44
N LEU A 72 -9.54 -12.27 6.35
CA LEU A 72 -10.98 -12.08 6.53
C LEU A 72 -11.64 -11.56 5.26
N CYS A 73 -11.08 -10.53 4.64
CA CYS A 73 -11.60 -10.00 3.38
C CYS A 73 -11.54 -11.02 2.25
N GLN A 74 -10.43 -11.78 2.14
CA GLN A 74 -10.26 -12.81 1.13
C GLN A 74 -11.28 -13.94 1.29
N THR A 75 -11.57 -14.33 2.52
CA THR A 75 -12.60 -15.34 2.79
C THR A 75 -13.95 -14.89 2.25
N VAL A 76 -14.33 -13.63 2.48
CA VAL A 76 -15.57 -13.06 1.95
C VAL A 76 -15.55 -13.05 0.42
N TYR A 77 -14.47 -12.57 -0.23
CA TYR A 77 -14.34 -12.57 -1.68
C TYR A 77 -14.45 -13.97 -2.28
N PHE A 78 -13.80 -14.95 -1.65
CA PHE A 78 -13.86 -16.34 -2.12
C PHE A 78 -15.29 -16.89 -2.12
N PHE A 79 -16.08 -16.59 -1.09
CA PHE A 79 -17.48 -17.02 -1.02
C PHE A 79 -18.41 -16.25 -1.95
N VAL A 80 -18.08 -15.01 -2.32
CA VAL A 80 -18.91 -14.18 -3.19
C VAL A 80 -18.56 -14.41 -4.66
N ASP A 81 -17.28 -14.38 -5.01
CA ASP A 81 -16.81 -14.37 -6.41
C ASP A 81 -16.09 -15.67 -6.83
N GLY A 82 -15.83 -16.59 -5.89
CA GLY A 82 -15.12 -17.85 -6.15
C GLY A 82 -13.66 -17.68 -6.58
N THR A 83 -13.07 -16.48 -6.43
CA THR A 83 -11.72 -16.16 -6.90
C THR A 83 -10.67 -16.21 -5.81
N LEU A 84 -9.46 -16.66 -6.18
CA LEU A 84 -8.26 -16.61 -5.33
C LEU A 84 -7.40 -15.36 -5.64
N TYR A 85 -8.02 -14.28 -6.07
CA TYR A 85 -7.33 -13.02 -6.28
C TYR A 85 -6.95 -12.39 -4.93
N LEU A 86 -5.65 -12.30 -4.65
CA LEU A 86 -5.14 -11.77 -3.40
C LEU A 86 -5.17 -10.24 -3.40
N SER A 87 -6.02 -9.67 -2.54
CA SER A 87 -6.25 -8.23 -2.45
C SER A 87 -5.01 -7.43 -2.03
N ILE A 88 -5.07 -6.10 -2.19
CA ILE A 88 -4.02 -5.14 -1.78
C ILE A 88 -3.56 -5.30 -0.32
N LEU A 89 -4.39 -5.85 0.57
CA LEU A 89 -3.99 -6.11 1.95
C LEU A 89 -2.94 -7.23 2.04
N TYR A 90 -3.01 -8.25 1.17
CA TYR A 90 -1.95 -9.25 1.04
C TYR A 90 -0.68 -8.65 0.45
N THR A 91 -0.80 -7.80 -0.58
CA THR A 91 0.32 -7.03 -1.14
C THR A 91 1.06 -6.27 -0.04
N PHE A 92 0.33 -5.54 0.81
CA PHE A 92 0.92 -4.81 1.93
C PHE A 92 1.45 -5.72 3.05
N SER A 93 0.84 -6.88 3.28
CA SER A 93 1.37 -7.85 4.25
C SER A 93 2.74 -8.38 3.81
N LEU A 94 2.90 -8.75 2.54
CA LEU A 94 4.18 -9.16 1.95
C LEU A 94 5.21 -8.02 1.97
N SER A 95 4.77 -6.81 1.66
CA SER A 95 5.60 -5.59 1.77
C SER A 95 6.15 -5.40 3.18
N ILE A 96 5.32 -5.58 4.22
CA ILE A 96 5.73 -5.40 5.62
C ILE A 96 6.84 -6.39 5.99
N LEU A 97 6.72 -7.66 5.59
CA LEU A 97 7.76 -8.67 5.82
C LEU A 97 9.08 -8.26 5.15
N THR A 98 9.01 -7.84 3.88
CA THR A 98 10.19 -7.41 3.11
C THR A 98 10.83 -6.15 3.69
N VAL A 99 10.02 -5.15 4.13
CA VAL A 99 10.52 -3.96 4.82
C VAL A 99 11.23 -4.34 6.13
N TYR A 100 10.69 -5.29 6.90
CA TYR A 100 11.34 -5.73 8.13
C TYR A 100 12.64 -6.49 7.89
N ALA A 101 12.71 -7.32 6.84
CA ALA A 101 13.94 -7.99 6.43
C ALA A 101 15.00 -6.96 6.00
N MET A 102 14.61 -5.94 5.22
CA MET A 102 15.49 -4.83 4.84
C MET A 102 15.96 -4.01 6.05
N GLN A 103 15.09 -3.71 7.01
CA GLN A 103 15.48 -3.02 8.25
C GLN A 103 16.48 -3.86 9.06
N ASN A 104 16.30 -5.18 9.12
CA ASN A 104 17.23 -6.09 9.78
C ASN A 104 18.59 -6.08 9.09
N LEU A 105 18.62 -6.11 7.75
CA LEU A 105 19.86 -5.98 6.97
C LEU A 105 20.59 -4.67 7.28
N LYS A 106 19.88 -3.54 7.27
CA LYS A 106 20.45 -2.23 7.57
C LYS A 106 21.02 -2.11 9.00
N ASN A 107 20.34 -2.76 9.96
CA ASN A 107 20.72 -2.65 11.36
C ASN A 107 21.90 -3.58 11.73
N ARG A 108 21.96 -4.76 11.11
CA ARG A 108 22.96 -5.79 11.46
C ARG A 108 24.15 -5.82 10.50
N GLY A 109 23.93 -5.55 9.19
CA GLY A 109 24.96 -5.62 8.16
C GLY A 109 25.60 -7.01 7.98
N THR A 110 24.97 -8.08 8.48
CA THR A 110 25.51 -9.45 8.45
C THR A 110 25.07 -10.18 7.19
N THR A 111 25.89 -11.16 6.75
CA THR A 111 25.55 -12.05 5.63
C THR A 111 24.21 -12.76 5.82
N GLY A 112 23.92 -13.22 7.05
CA GLY A 112 22.64 -13.84 7.36
C GLY A 112 21.44 -12.90 7.20
N ALA A 113 21.61 -11.60 7.54
CA ALA A 113 20.56 -10.61 7.32
C ALA A 113 20.37 -10.28 5.82
N CYS A 114 21.46 -10.32 5.04
CA CYS A 114 21.41 -10.19 3.58
C CYS A 114 20.66 -11.36 2.96
N LEU A 115 21.02 -12.59 3.33
CA LEU A 115 20.32 -13.80 2.87
C LEU A 115 18.84 -13.79 3.22
N LEU A 116 18.48 -13.37 4.44
CA LEU A 116 17.07 -13.24 4.84
C LEU A 116 16.32 -12.24 3.95
N PHE A 117 16.93 -11.10 3.64
CA PHE A 117 16.30 -10.11 2.75
C PHE A 117 16.12 -10.67 1.34
N LEU A 118 17.16 -11.30 0.77
CA LEU A 118 17.08 -11.93 -0.55
C LEU A 118 16.02 -13.05 -0.59
N LEU A 119 15.99 -13.90 0.43
CA LEU A 119 14.96 -14.95 0.55
C LEU A 119 13.55 -14.38 0.62
N THR A 120 13.35 -13.26 1.33
CA THR A 120 12.02 -12.62 1.41
C THR A 120 11.60 -12.06 0.05
N VAL A 121 12.51 -11.40 -0.66
CA VAL A 121 12.23 -10.86 -2.00
C VAL A 121 11.93 -11.99 -2.98
N SER A 122 12.75 -13.07 -2.96
CA SER A 122 12.52 -14.23 -3.83
C SER A 122 11.20 -14.94 -3.51
N ALA A 123 10.84 -15.05 -2.23
CA ALA A 123 9.56 -15.63 -1.83
C ALA A 123 8.38 -14.80 -2.35
N VAL A 124 8.46 -13.45 -2.28
CA VAL A 124 7.43 -12.57 -2.85
C VAL A 124 7.32 -12.74 -4.35
N TRP A 125 8.47 -12.87 -5.05
CA TRP A 125 8.49 -13.16 -6.49
C TRP A 125 7.80 -14.49 -6.83
N VAL A 126 8.17 -15.57 -6.13
CA VAL A 126 7.57 -16.90 -6.34
C VAL A 126 6.06 -16.89 -6.04
N LEU A 127 5.64 -16.25 -4.95
CA LEU A 127 4.22 -16.10 -4.63
C LEU A 127 3.46 -15.36 -5.71
N ASN A 128 4.07 -14.35 -6.34
CA ASN A 128 3.46 -13.63 -7.45
C ASN A 128 3.36 -14.47 -8.74
N LEU A 129 4.21 -15.48 -8.91
CA LEU A 129 4.09 -16.44 -10.01
C LEU A 129 2.98 -17.49 -9.76
N LEU A 130 2.74 -17.82 -8.49
CA LEU A 130 1.76 -18.85 -8.10
C LEU A 130 0.34 -18.29 -7.90
N PHE A 131 0.21 -17.05 -7.50
CA PHE A 131 -1.06 -16.39 -7.17
C PHE A 131 -1.19 -15.06 -7.89
N THR A 132 -2.39 -14.71 -8.29
CA THR A 132 -2.69 -13.36 -8.78
C THR A 132 -2.78 -12.40 -7.60
N ILE A 133 -1.70 -11.65 -7.36
CA ILE A 133 -1.60 -10.66 -6.28
C ILE A 133 -1.89 -9.27 -6.85
N ASP A 134 -2.72 -8.49 -6.15
CA ASP A 134 -3.05 -7.13 -6.56
C ASP A 134 -1.79 -6.26 -6.69
N TYR A 135 -1.63 -5.59 -7.82
CA TYR A 135 -0.43 -4.84 -8.24
C TYR A 135 0.87 -5.67 -8.34
N GLY A 136 0.80 -7.00 -8.29
CA GLY A 136 1.92 -7.89 -8.54
C GLY A 136 3.15 -7.68 -7.65
N PHE A 137 4.30 -8.11 -8.15
CA PHE A 137 5.58 -8.01 -7.45
C PHE A 137 5.97 -6.56 -7.14
N TRP A 138 5.85 -5.66 -8.11
CA TRP A 138 6.23 -4.26 -7.94
C TRP A 138 5.32 -3.54 -6.94
N GLY A 139 4.04 -3.90 -6.87
CA GLY A 139 3.15 -3.41 -5.82
C GLY A 139 3.64 -3.77 -4.42
N CYS A 140 4.11 -5.03 -4.22
CA CYS A 140 4.72 -5.46 -2.96
C CYS A 140 6.02 -4.70 -2.65
N MET A 141 6.76 -4.25 -3.66
CA MET A 141 8.02 -3.53 -3.49
C MET A 141 7.84 -2.02 -3.22
N LEU A 142 6.68 -1.41 -3.51
CA LEU A 142 6.47 0.03 -3.32
C LEU A 142 6.79 0.51 -1.88
N PRO A 143 6.29 -0.12 -0.80
CA PRO A 143 6.66 0.27 0.56
C PRO A 143 8.15 0.05 0.86
N VAL A 144 8.79 -0.93 0.21
CA VAL A 144 10.24 -1.18 0.34
C VAL A 144 11.02 -0.02 -0.24
N PHE A 145 10.70 0.43 -1.47
CA PHE A 145 11.30 1.62 -2.08
C PHE A 145 11.16 2.85 -1.18
N ALA A 146 9.95 3.12 -0.67
CA ALA A 146 9.73 4.23 0.25
C ALA A 146 10.59 4.10 1.53
N ALA A 147 10.79 2.88 2.04
CA ALA A 147 11.53 2.61 3.28
C ALA A 147 13.05 2.55 3.11
N VAL A 148 13.59 2.45 1.88
CA VAL A 148 15.05 2.34 1.65
C VAL A 148 15.82 3.45 2.34
N PHE A 149 15.35 4.68 2.29
CA PHE A 149 16.00 5.84 2.91
C PHE A 149 15.28 6.34 4.17
N HIS A 150 14.30 5.61 4.69
CA HIS A 150 13.71 5.87 6.00
C HIS A 150 14.74 5.61 7.10
N GLY A 151 15.31 6.62 7.65
CA GLY A 151 16.20 6.51 8.79
C GLY A 151 17.03 7.75 9.04
N THR A 152 17.19 8.12 10.27
CA THR A 152 18.23 8.94 10.93
C THR A 152 18.35 10.45 10.63
N LYS A 153 17.90 11.02 9.51
CA LYS A 153 17.98 12.49 9.29
C LYS A 153 16.66 13.08 8.79
N LYS A 154 16.35 14.29 9.28
CA LYS A 154 15.09 15.01 9.13
C LYS A 154 14.70 15.35 7.68
N ASP A 155 15.64 15.24 6.73
CA ASP A 155 15.50 15.75 5.36
C ASP A 155 15.45 14.67 4.28
N ARG A 156 15.10 13.42 4.62
CA ARG A 156 15.04 12.33 3.64
C ARG A 156 13.66 12.09 3.02
N LEU A 157 12.65 12.88 3.36
CA LEU A 157 11.34 12.78 2.74
C LEU A 157 11.39 12.87 1.20
N PRO A 158 12.07 13.87 0.58
CA PRO A 158 12.12 13.94 -0.88
C PRO A 158 12.77 12.70 -1.51
N VAL A 159 13.83 12.15 -0.88
CA VAL A 159 14.51 10.95 -1.38
C VAL A 159 13.61 9.73 -1.27
N SER A 160 12.91 9.53 -0.14
CA SER A 160 11.95 8.43 0.04
C SER A 160 10.79 8.51 -0.95
N VAL A 161 10.27 9.73 -1.18
CA VAL A 161 9.20 9.97 -2.16
C VAL A 161 9.71 9.76 -3.59
N GLY A 162 10.93 10.19 -3.91
CA GLY A 162 11.58 9.94 -5.21
C GLY A 162 11.78 8.45 -5.48
N MET A 163 12.25 7.68 -4.48
CA MET A 163 12.39 6.22 -4.59
C MET A 163 11.03 5.54 -4.80
N LEU A 164 10.00 5.96 -4.08
CA LEU A 164 8.63 5.48 -4.33
C LEU A 164 8.20 5.80 -5.77
N GLY A 165 8.54 6.98 -6.30
CA GLY A 165 8.29 7.36 -7.69
C GLY A 165 8.93 6.40 -8.69
N ILE A 166 10.19 6.00 -8.46
CA ILE A 166 10.86 4.97 -9.29
C ILE A 166 10.08 3.65 -9.24
N GLY A 167 9.66 3.20 -8.05
CA GLY A 167 8.85 1.99 -7.89
C GLY A 167 7.51 2.07 -8.63
N LEU A 168 6.86 3.24 -8.65
CA LEU A 168 5.61 3.46 -9.41
C LEU A 168 5.82 3.40 -10.93
N VAL A 169 6.94 3.91 -11.43
CA VAL A 169 7.30 3.77 -12.85
C VAL A 169 7.49 2.30 -13.22
N LEU A 170 8.26 1.55 -12.41
CA LEU A 170 8.48 0.11 -12.63
C LEU A 170 7.15 -0.67 -12.59
N LEU A 171 6.27 -0.36 -11.63
CA LEU A 171 4.93 -0.95 -11.57
C LEU A 171 4.11 -0.64 -12.82
N SER A 172 4.13 0.60 -13.30
CA SER A 172 3.37 1.01 -14.48
C SER A 172 3.86 0.31 -15.75
N LEU A 173 5.17 0.09 -15.87
CA LEU A 173 5.76 -0.66 -16.98
C LEU A 173 5.40 -2.13 -16.94
N ASP A 174 5.40 -2.74 -15.73
CA ASP A 174 5.07 -4.16 -15.54
C ASP A 174 3.59 -4.45 -15.83
N LEU A 175 2.70 -3.57 -15.38
CA LEU A 175 1.25 -3.73 -15.63
C LEU A 175 0.84 -3.39 -17.06
N GLY A 176 1.66 -2.66 -17.83
CA GLY A 176 1.29 -2.17 -19.14
C GLY A 176 0.08 -1.22 -19.15
N ASP A 177 -0.34 -0.74 -17.96
CA ASP A 177 -1.49 0.15 -17.79
C ASP A 177 -1.04 1.62 -17.78
N SER A 178 -1.34 2.31 -18.89
CA SER A 178 -1.01 3.73 -19.05
C SER A 178 -1.65 4.64 -18.00
N ILE A 179 -2.76 4.21 -17.37
CA ILE A 179 -3.43 4.99 -16.32
C ILE A 179 -2.63 4.90 -15.01
N GLN A 180 -1.94 3.79 -14.77
CA GLN A 180 -1.18 3.58 -13.54
C GLN A 180 -0.07 4.62 -13.36
N ILE A 181 0.54 5.11 -14.44
CA ILE A 181 1.59 6.15 -14.37
C ILE A 181 1.06 7.45 -13.74
N LEU A 182 -0.24 7.74 -13.85
CA LEU A 182 -0.86 8.92 -13.25
C LEU A 182 -0.86 8.89 -11.72
N SER A 183 -0.59 7.73 -11.12
CA SER A 183 -0.37 7.60 -9.68
C SER A 183 0.80 8.46 -9.17
N LEU A 184 1.76 8.82 -10.05
CA LEU A 184 2.84 9.75 -9.74
C LEU A 184 2.33 11.13 -9.28
N ALA A 185 1.11 11.53 -9.66
CA ALA A 185 0.50 12.77 -9.20
C ALA A 185 0.23 12.81 -7.67
N ALA A 186 0.34 11.67 -6.96
CA ALA A 186 0.29 11.63 -5.52
C ALA A 186 1.60 12.05 -4.84
N LEU A 187 2.74 12.07 -5.55
CA LEU A 187 4.04 12.40 -4.96
C LEU A 187 4.10 13.83 -4.38
N PRO A 188 3.56 14.87 -5.04
CA PRO A 188 3.47 16.20 -4.45
C PRO A 188 2.70 16.23 -3.12
N LEU A 189 1.63 15.44 -2.97
CA LEU A 189 0.88 15.32 -1.71
C LEU A 189 1.77 14.72 -0.60
N LEU A 190 2.56 13.71 -0.94
CA LEU A 190 3.51 13.08 -0.01
C LEU A 190 4.63 14.05 0.40
N LEU A 191 5.09 14.93 -0.50
CA LEU A 191 6.08 15.97 -0.17
C LEU A 191 5.55 17.00 0.84
N CYS A 192 4.22 17.18 0.92
CA CYS A 192 3.57 18.03 1.92
C CYS A 192 3.42 17.35 3.30
N TYR A 193 3.89 16.10 3.46
CA TYR A 193 3.82 15.37 4.73
C TYR A 193 4.77 15.99 5.79
N ASN A 194 4.24 16.21 6.99
CA ASN A 194 4.97 16.86 8.09
C ASN A 194 5.66 15.89 9.06
N GLY A 195 5.61 14.58 8.78
CA GLY A 195 6.22 13.54 9.64
C GLY A 195 5.44 13.28 10.95
N ARG A 196 4.26 13.87 11.14
CA ARG A 196 3.45 13.70 12.35
C ARG A 196 2.22 12.85 12.07
N ARG A 197 1.84 12.00 13.04
CA ARG A 197 0.68 11.10 12.93
C ARG A 197 -0.65 11.85 12.77
N GLY A 198 -0.81 12.99 13.43
CA GLY A 198 -2.07 13.69 13.61
C GLY A 198 -2.70 13.42 14.99
N LYS A 199 -3.71 14.23 15.36
CA LYS A 199 -4.29 14.24 16.72
C LYS A 199 -5.19 13.03 16.99
N TRP A 200 -5.88 12.48 15.98
CA TRP A 200 -6.90 11.44 16.15
C TRP A 200 -6.31 10.02 16.11
N ASN A 201 -6.88 9.10 16.87
CA ASN A 201 -6.51 7.70 16.81
C ASN A 201 -7.43 6.95 15.82
N LEU A 202 -7.13 7.08 14.52
CA LEU A 202 -7.93 6.48 13.44
C LEU A 202 -7.54 5.02 13.13
N LYS A 203 -6.81 4.36 14.01
CA LYS A 203 -6.29 3.00 13.74
C LYS A 203 -7.41 2.02 13.41
N TYR A 204 -8.43 1.93 14.26
CA TYR A 204 -9.56 1.00 14.07
C TYR A 204 -10.47 1.43 12.93
N PHE A 205 -10.60 2.74 12.69
CA PHE A 205 -11.35 3.27 11.56
C PHE A 205 -10.89 2.64 10.24
N PHE A 206 -9.59 2.61 9.94
CA PHE A 206 -9.09 2.08 8.67
C PHE A 206 -9.27 0.56 8.54
N TYR A 207 -9.23 -0.19 9.65
CA TYR A 207 -9.49 -1.63 9.60
C TYR A 207 -10.95 -1.96 9.32
N ILE A 208 -11.87 -1.15 9.82
CA ILE A 208 -13.31 -1.31 9.60
C ILE A 208 -13.73 -0.73 8.25
N PHE A 209 -13.15 0.40 7.87
CA PHE A 209 -13.45 1.10 6.63
C PHE A 209 -13.21 0.23 5.39
N TYR A 210 -12.08 -0.53 5.36
CA TYR A 210 -11.72 -1.32 4.19
C TYR A 210 -12.79 -2.36 3.81
N PRO A 211 -13.28 -3.24 4.67
CA PRO A 211 -14.36 -4.16 4.29
C PRO A 211 -15.71 -3.47 4.09
N ILE A 212 -16.04 -2.45 4.90
CA ILE A 212 -17.37 -1.82 4.85
C ILE A 212 -17.58 -1.06 3.53
N HIS A 213 -16.61 -0.23 3.08
CA HIS A 213 -16.82 0.55 1.86
C HIS A 213 -17.03 -0.34 0.64
N LEU A 214 -16.32 -1.48 0.55
CA LEU A 214 -16.52 -2.46 -0.53
C LEU A 214 -17.88 -3.12 -0.44
N ALA A 215 -18.31 -3.57 0.76
CA ALA A 215 -19.63 -4.16 0.96
C ALA A 215 -20.75 -3.19 0.58
N VAL A 216 -20.65 -1.91 0.98
CA VAL A 216 -21.64 -0.88 0.64
C VAL A 216 -21.70 -0.66 -0.88
N ILE A 217 -20.54 -0.52 -1.55
CA ILE A 217 -20.53 -0.30 -3.01
C ILE A 217 -21.10 -1.52 -3.74
N GLN A 218 -20.78 -2.74 -3.29
CA GLN A 218 -21.30 -3.97 -3.87
C GLN A 218 -22.82 -4.10 -3.66
N CYS A 219 -23.33 -3.76 -2.47
CA CYS A 219 -24.78 -3.73 -2.23
C CYS A 219 -25.48 -2.73 -3.15
N ILE A 220 -24.90 -1.55 -3.38
CA ILE A 220 -25.45 -0.57 -4.32
C ILE A 220 -25.48 -1.15 -5.74
N ALA A 221 -24.40 -1.83 -6.16
CA ALA A 221 -24.32 -2.44 -7.51
C ALA A 221 -25.39 -3.51 -7.73
N TRP A 222 -25.78 -4.27 -6.70
CA TRP A 222 -26.86 -5.26 -6.78
C TRP A 222 -28.26 -4.64 -6.85
N LEU A 223 -28.41 -3.39 -6.39
CA LEU A 223 -29.69 -2.66 -6.42
C LEU A 223 -29.90 -1.85 -7.72
N MET A 224 -28.83 -1.64 -8.52
CA MET A 224 -28.85 -0.93 -9.80
C MET A 224 -29.14 -1.88 -10.97
#